data_957c4b8e90ec14bd623fd6ae7aeccf12
#
_entry.id   957c4b8e90ec14bd623fd6ae7aeccf12
#
_cell.length_a   1.000
_cell.length_b   1.000
_cell.length_c   1.000
_cell.angle_alpha   90.00
_cell.angle_beta   90.00
_cell.angle_gamma   90.00
#
_symmetry.space_group_name_H-M   'P 1'
#
loop_
_entity.id
_entity.type
_entity.pdbx_description
1 polymer ?
#
loop_
_entity_poly.entity_id
_entity_poly.type
_entity_poly.pdbx_seq_one_letter_code
_entity_poly.pdbx_strand_id
1 'polypeptide(L)'
;MAHTADCPVAAAENREKKLFAIQFHPEVLHTQEGTKMLHNFVRGVCGCAGTWRMDHFVEHTIEAIREKVGDGKVLLALSGGVDSSVAAGLLSRAIGKQLTCVFVDHGLLRKNEGDEVESVFGPDGQFDLNFIRVNAQERYYAKLAGVTEPEQKRKIIGEE
;
A
#
# COMPACT_ATOMS: atom_id res chain seq x y z
N MET A 1 -6.79 -20.07 -25.10
CA MET A 1 -7.18 -18.66 -25.34
C MET A 1 -8.63 -18.45 -24.95
N ALA A 2 -8.96 -17.26 -24.41
CA ALA A 2 -10.34 -16.83 -24.14
C ALA A 2 -10.61 -15.48 -24.83
N HIS A 3 -11.88 -15.25 -25.18
CA HIS A 3 -12.34 -14.02 -25.82
C HIS A 3 -13.74 -13.64 -25.32
N THR A 4 -14.08 -12.38 -25.47
CA THR A 4 -15.45 -11.85 -25.30
C THR A 4 -15.90 -11.18 -26.58
N ALA A 5 -17.15 -10.70 -26.61
CA ALA A 5 -17.67 -9.95 -27.78
C ALA A 5 -16.81 -8.70 -28.07
N ASP A 6 -16.33 -8.03 -27.01
CA ASP A 6 -15.61 -6.75 -27.10
C ASP A 6 -14.08 -6.90 -26.97
N CYS A 7 -13.59 -8.08 -26.58
CA CYS A 7 -12.16 -8.33 -26.39
C CYS A 7 -11.75 -9.63 -27.09
N PRO A 8 -11.11 -9.56 -28.26
CA PRO A 8 -10.73 -10.75 -29.03
C PRO A 8 -9.66 -11.61 -28.35
N VAL A 9 -8.90 -11.04 -27.40
CA VAL A 9 -7.87 -11.75 -26.62
C VAL A 9 -8.01 -11.39 -25.15
N ALA A 10 -9.01 -11.93 -24.46
CA ALA A 10 -9.20 -11.74 -23.03
C ALA A 10 -8.21 -12.55 -22.17
N ALA A 11 -7.74 -13.68 -22.68
CA ALA A 11 -6.67 -14.48 -22.09
C ALA A 11 -5.86 -15.22 -23.15
N ALA A 12 -4.57 -15.37 -22.92
CA ALA A 12 -3.65 -16.11 -23.78
C ALA A 12 -2.70 -16.99 -22.97
N GLU A 13 -2.25 -18.10 -23.58
CA GLU A 13 -1.25 -18.97 -22.97
C GLU A 13 -0.22 -19.45 -23.99
N ASN A 14 1.00 -19.67 -23.53
CA ASN A 14 2.01 -20.47 -24.21
C ASN A 14 2.54 -21.49 -23.20
N ARG A 15 2.10 -22.73 -23.32
CA ARG A 15 2.42 -23.80 -22.36
C ARG A 15 3.89 -24.22 -22.41
N GLU A 16 4.50 -24.20 -23.58
CA GLU A 16 5.91 -24.56 -23.74
C GLU A 16 6.82 -23.56 -23.00
N LYS A 17 6.49 -22.26 -23.10
CA LYS A 17 7.23 -21.18 -22.45
C LYS A 17 6.71 -20.86 -21.03
N LYS A 18 5.66 -21.56 -20.57
CA LYS A 18 4.97 -21.30 -19.28
C LYS A 18 4.54 -19.84 -19.12
N LEU A 19 4.06 -19.22 -20.20
CA LEU A 19 3.54 -17.85 -20.19
C LEU A 19 2.02 -17.88 -20.20
N PHE A 20 1.43 -17.12 -19.28
CA PHE A 20 -0.01 -16.98 -19.13
C PHE A 20 -0.34 -15.51 -18.96
N ALA A 21 -1.32 -15.00 -19.68
CA ALA A 21 -1.73 -13.60 -19.65
C ALA A 21 -3.25 -13.50 -19.63
N ILE A 22 -3.75 -12.52 -18.90
CA ILE A 22 -5.17 -12.17 -18.82
C ILE A 22 -5.33 -10.64 -18.90
N GLN A 23 -6.47 -10.17 -19.45
CA GLN A 23 -6.79 -8.75 -19.59
C GLN A 23 -7.78 -8.25 -18.52
N PHE A 24 -8.22 -9.12 -17.65
CA PHE A 24 -9.21 -8.84 -16.61
C PHE A 24 -8.64 -9.14 -15.21
N HIS A 25 -9.38 -8.76 -14.18
CA HIS A 25 -9.02 -8.93 -12.78
C HIS A 25 -9.69 -10.19 -12.21
N PRO A 26 -8.97 -11.31 -12.03
CA PRO A 26 -9.55 -12.53 -11.47
C PRO A 26 -9.79 -12.44 -9.95
N GLU A 27 -9.16 -11.48 -9.27
CA GLU A 27 -9.25 -11.28 -7.82
C GLU A 27 -10.50 -10.53 -7.37
N VAL A 28 -11.20 -9.85 -8.28
CA VAL A 28 -12.40 -9.07 -7.91
C VAL A 28 -13.65 -9.94 -7.81
N LEU A 29 -14.58 -9.54 -6.93
CA LEU A 29 -15.77 -10.33 -6.60
C LEU A 29 -16.72 -10.58 -7.78
N HIS A 30 -16.76 -9.70 -8.77
CA HIS A 30 -17.62 -9.82 -9.94
C HIS A 30 -17.00 -10.62 -11.10
N THR A 31 -15.77 -11.06 -10.99
CA THR A 31 -15.19 -12.02 -11.94
C THR A 31 -15.66 -13.43 -11.56
N GLN A 32 -16.53 -14.02 -12.41
CA GLN A 32 -16.98 -15.38 -12.21
C GLN A 32 -15.81 -16.35 -12.24
N GLU A 33 -15.76 -17.30 -11.28
CA GLU A 33 -14.69 -18.31 -11.16
C GLU A 33 -13.27 -17.75 -11.00
N GLY A 34 -13.10 -16.43 -10.68
CA GLY A 34 -11.79 -15.79 -10.57
C GLY A 34 -10.87 -16.47 -9.55
N THR A 35 -11.39 -16.83 -8.38
CA THR A 35 -10.66 -17.59 -7.34
C THR A 35 -10.18 -18.95 -7.85
N LYS A 36 -10.97 -19.64 -8.67
CA LYS A 36 -10.60 -20.92 -9.26
C LYS A 36 -9.50 -20.75 -10.33
N MET A 37 -9.56 -19.66 -11.10
CA MET A 37 -8.51 -19.33 -12.06
C MET A 37 -7.18 -19.08 -11.35
N LEU A 38 -7.18 -18.29 -10.29
CA LEU A 38 -5.99 -18.03 -9.46
C LEU A 38 -5.47 -19.32 -8.83
N HIS A 39 -6.35 -20.14 -8.26
CA HIS A 39 -5.97 -21.43 -7.68
C HIS A 39 -5.30 -22.34 -8.71
N ASN A 40 -5.89 -22.49 -9.88
CA ASN A 40 -5.35 -23.34 -10.97
C ASN A 40 -3.98 -22.85 -11.42
N PHE A 41 -3.79 -21.54 -11.54
CA PHE A 41 -2.50 -20.97 -11.89
C PHE A 41 -1.46 -21.20 -10.80
N VAL A 42 -1.76 -20.78 -9.56
CA VAL A 42 -0.81 -20.86 -8.45
C VAL A 42 -0.46 -22.29 -8.08
N ARG A 43 -1.45 -23.18 -8.01
CA ARG A 43 -1.25 -24.59 -7.61
C ARG A 43 -0.88 -25.49 -8.80
N GLY A 44 -1.60 -25.34 -9.90
CA GLY A 44 -1.44 -26.21 -11.06
C GLY A 44 -0.24 -25.83 -11.93
N VAL A 45 -0.09 -24.56 -12.27
CA VAL A 45 0.98 -24.08 -13.16
C VAL A 45 2.27 -23.80 -12.40
N CYS A 46 2.20 -23.02 -11.32
CA CYS A 46 3.36 -22.64 -10.51
C CYS A 46 3.81 -23.71 -9.54
N GLY A 47 2.97 -24.70 -9.21
CA GLY A 47 3.29 -25.77 -8.27
C GLY A 47 3.47 -25.32 -6.83
N CYS A 48 2.92 -24.15 -6.44
CA CYS A 48 3.07 -23.64 -5.10
C CYS A 48 2.40 -24.55 -4.06
N ALA A 49 3.10 -24.89 -3.00
CA ALA A 49 2.61 -25.78 -1.94
C ALA A 49 1.52 -25.16 -1.06
N GLY A 50 1.34 -23.81 -1.09
CA GLY A 50 0.37 -23.09 -0.27
C GLY A 50 0.64 -23.17 1.22
N THR A 51 1.90 -23.28 1.59
CA THR A 51 2.38 -23.31 2.97
C THR A 51 2.57 -21.92 3.56
N TRP A 52 2.54 -20.90 2.72
CA TRP A 52 2.66 -19.52 3.16
C TRP A 52 1.42 -19.10 3.97
N ARG A 53 1.65 -18.50 5.14
CA ARG A 53 0.61 -18.02 6.06
C ARG A 53 0.92 -16.61 6.51
N MET A 54 -0.09 -15.76 6.57
CA MET A 54 0.06 -14.35 6.93
C MET A 54 0.49 -14.15 8.40
N ASP A 55 0.01 -14.99 9.31
CA ASP A 55 0.38 -14.95 10.73
C ASP A 55 1.91 -15.13 10.92
N HIS A 56 2.49 -16.13 10.26
CA HIS A 56 3.94 -16.34 10.29
C HIS A 56 4.71 -15.20 9.62
N PHE A 57 4.15 -14.60 8.56
CA PHE A 57 4.76 -13.47 7.90
C PHE A 57 4.88 -12.27 8.83
N VAL A 58 3.83 -11.93 9.59
CA VAL A 58 3.84 -10.81 10.54
C VAL A 58 4.90 -11.00 11.62
N GLU A 59 4.93 -12.17 12.26
CA GLU A 59 5.90 -12.50 13.30
C GLU A 59 7.35 -12.41 12.78
N HIS A 60 7.62 -13.07 11.68
CA HIS A 60 8.93 -13.04 11.03
C HIS A 60 9.37 -11.63 10.62
N THR A 61 8.43 -10.83 10.13
CA THR A 61 8.71 -9.44 9.71
C THR A 61 9.06 -8.59 10.93
N ILE A 62 8.35 -8.74 12.04
CA ILE A 62 8.62 -8.02 13.28
C ILE A 62 10.02 -8.37 13.81
N GLU A 63 10.41 -9.64 13.82
CA GLU A 63 11.73 -10.08 14.25
C GLU A 63 12.83 -9.51 13.34
N ALA A 64 12.66 -9.60 12.03
CA ALA A 64 13.60 -9.06 11.05
C ALA A 64 13.77 -7.53 11.16
N ILE A 65 12.67 -6.80 11.44
CA ILE A 65 12.72 -5.36 11.70
C ILE A 65 13.53 -5.07 12.96
N ARG A 66 13.29 -5.79 14.06
CA ARG A 66 14.03 -5.61 15.32
C ARG A 66 15.52 -5.83 15.13
N GLU A 67 15.89 -6.91 14.46
CA GLU A 67 17.27 -7.24 14.18
C GLU A 67 17.95 -6.15 13.32
N LYS A 68 17.27 -5.69 12.28
CA LYS A 68 17.80 -4.68 11.36
C LYS A 68 17.94 -3.30 11.98
N VAL A 69 17.00 -2.89 12.83
CA VAL A 69 16.95 -1.55 13.44
C VAL A 69 17.85 -1.49 14.67
N GLY A 70 17.90 -2.54 15.49
CA GLY A 70 18.64 -2.54 16.75
C GLY A 70 18.25 -1.36 17.62
N ASP A 71 19.23 -0.58 18.07
CA ASP A 71 19.07 0.64 18.87
C ASP A 71 18.80 1.91 18.03
N GLY A 72 18.68 1.76 16.72
CA GLY A 72 18.47 2.88 15.78
C GLY A 72 17.07 3.49 15.89
N LYS A 73 16.89 4.61 15.19
CA LYS A 73 15.59 5.27 15.04
C LYS A 73 15.10 5.16 13.60
N VAL A 74 13.79 5.06 13.42
CA VAL A 74 13.14 4.96 12.11
C VAL A 74 12.23 6.16 11.91
N LEU A 75 12.34 6.79 10.74
CA LEU A 75 11.42 7.80 10.25
C LEU A 75 10.55 7.18 9.16
N LEU A 76 9.24 7.30 9.29
CA LEU A 76 8.27 6.88 8.29
C LEU A 76 7.45 8.07 7.82
N ALA A 77 7.49 8.35 6.52
CA ALA A 77 6.53 9.25 5.88
C ALA A 77 5.17 8.53 5.76
N LEU A 78 4.22 8.93 6.60
CA LEU A 78 2.89 8.32 6.66
C LEU A 78 1.94 9.09 5.74
N SER A 79 1.48 8.45 4.66
CA SER A 79 0.60 9.10 3.68
C SER A 79 -0.90 8.94 3.96
N GLY A 80 -1.28 8.10 4.94
CA GLY A 80 -2.67 7.68 5.16
C GLY A 80 -3.14 6.56 4.24
N GLY A 81 -2.35 6.18 3.22
CA GLY A 81 -2.64 5.03 2.36
C GLY A 81 -2.39 3.68 3.05
N VAL A 82 -2.91 2.61 2.45
CA VAL A 82 -2.85 1.25 3.02
C VAL A 82 -1.41 0.80 3.30
N ASP A 83 -0.51 0.98 2.34
CA ASP A 83 0.87 0.48 2.45
C ASP A 83 1.65 1.15 3.59
N SER A 84 1.58 2.48 3.69
CA SER A 84 2.24 3.23 4.76
C SER A 84 1.62 2.95 6.13
N SER A 85 0.31 2.70 6.19
CA SER A 85 -0.39 2.33 7.43
C SER A 85 -0.02 0.93 7.91
N VAL A 86 0.10 -0.04 7.01
CA VAL A 86 0.60 -1.39 7.33
C VAL A 86 2.05 -1.33 7.80
N ALA A 87 2.90 -0.54 7.13
CA ALA A 87 4.28 -0.34 7.54
C ALA A 87 4.36 0.28 8.94
N ALA A 88 3.55 1.32 9.23
CA ALA A 88 3.47 1.95 10.55
C ALA A 88 3.06 0.94 11.64
N GLY A 89 2.04 0.11 11.36
CA GLY A 89 1.59 -0.92 12.28
C GLY A 89 2.64 -1.99 12.59
N LEU A 90 3.36 -2.48 11.58
CA LEU A 90 4.44 -3.46 11.76
C LEU A 90 5.63 -2.87 12.49
N LEU A 91 6.07 -1.67 12.11
CA LEU A 91 7.17 -0.97 12.74
C LEU A 91 6.85 -0.62 14.21
N SER A 92 5.67 -0.11 14.50
CA SER A 92 5.24 0.17 15.87
C SER A 92 5.30 -1.07 16.76
N ARG A 93 4.82 -2.21 16.28
CA ARG A 93 4.89 -3.50 17.02
C ARG A 93 6.31 -4.02 17.18
N ALA A 94 7.19 -3.72 16.24
CA ALA A 94 8.57 -4.16 16.29
C ALA A 94 9.44 -3.29 17.21
N ILE A 95 9.36 -1.97 17.09
CA ILE A 95 10.33 -1.01 17.67
C ILE A 95 9.70 0.12 18.50
N GLY A 96 8.37 0.18 18.61
CA GLY A 96 7.68 1.15 19.48
C GLY A 96 8.13 2.59 19.24
N LYS A 97 8.50 3.29 20.30
CA LYS A 97 8.95 4.70 20.29
C LYS A 97 10.26 5.01 19.54
N GLN A 98 10.95 3.99 19.03
CA GLN A 98 12.06 4.24 18.07
C GLN A 98 11.50 4.69 16.70
N LEU A 99 10.19 4.46 16.45
CA LEU A 99 9.48 4.91 15.25
C LEU A 99 8.96 6.34 15.42
N THR A 100 9.25 7.20 14.45
CA THR A 100 8.59 8.49 14.26
C THR A 100 7.86 8.50 12.92
N CYS A 101 6.54 8.66 12.96
CA CYS A 101 5.71 8.84 11.78
C CYS A 101 5.46 10.33 11.54
N VAL A 102 5.74 10.79 10.33
CA VAL A 102 5.43 12.17 9.91
C VAL A 102 4.33 12.12 8.87
N PHE A 103 3.21 12.77 9.18
CA PHE A 103 2.07 12.93 8.30
C PHE A 103 1.97 14.38 7.84
N VAL A 104 2.02 14.61 6.54
CA VAL A 104 1.94 15.95 5.95
C VAL A 104 0.52 16.20 5.45
N ASP A 105 -0.18 17.11 6.12
CA ASP A 105 -1.49 17.59 5.68
C ASP A 105 -1.30 18.73 4.67
N HIS A 106 -1.35 18.36 3.39
CA HIS A 106 -1.18 19.30 2.27
C HIS A 106 -2.51 19.94 1.81
N GLY A 107 -3.62 19.69 2.51
CA GLY A 107 -4.93 20.29 2.20
C GLY A 107 -5.66 19.69 0.99
N LEU A 108 -5.10 18.66 0.32
CA LEU A 108 -5.71 17.98 -0.82
C LEU A 108 -6.18 16.57 -0.44
N LEU A 109 -6.29 16.31 0.83
CA LEU A 109 -6.79 15.06 1.40
C LEU A 109 -8.30 14.91 1.19
N ARG A 110 -8.80 13.69 1.34
CA ARG A 110 -10.23 13.44 1.44
C ARG A 110 -10.78 14.10 2.69
N LYS A 111 -12.09 14.32 2.71
CA LYS A 111 -12.77 14.90 3.89
C LYS A 111 -12.45 14.07 5.14
N ASN A 112 -11.96 14.72 6.18
CA ASN A 112 -11.60 14.16 7.49
C ASN A 112 -10.43 13.15 7.48
N GLU A 113 -9.77 12.87 6.35
CA GLU A 113 -8.72 11.86 6.25
C GLU A 113 -7.54 12.14 7.19
N GLY A 114 -7.14 13.41 7.34
CA GLY A 114 -6.08 13.80 8.28
C GLY A 114 -6.44 13.52 9.75
N ASP A 115 -7.69 13.77 10.13
CA ASP A 115 -8.19 13.51 11.49
C ASP A 115 -8.35 12.01 11.75
N GLU A 116 -8.75 11.24 10.74
CA GLU A 116 -8.80 9.77 10.79
C GLU A 116 -7.40 9.17 11.00
N VAL A 117 -6.40 9.64 10.26
CA VAL A 117 -5.01 9.19 10.43
C VAL A 117 -4.50 9.53 11.83
N GLU A 118 -4.76 10.73 12.32
CA GLU A 118 -4.35 11.16 13.67
C GLU A 118 -5.08 10.38 14.77
N SER A 119 -6.36 10.04 14.58
CA SER A 119 -7.10 9.22 15.55
C SER A 119 -6.53 7.80 15.69
N VAL A 120 -5.91 7.26 14.62
CA VAL A 120 -5.33 5.92 14.61
C VAL A 120 -3.88 5.93 15.12
N PHE A 121 -3.07 6.86 14.65
CA PHE A 121 -1.61 6.87 14.88
C PHE A 121 -1.13 7.98 15.82
N GLY A 122 -2.00 8.91 16.18
CA GLY A 122 -1.70 10.02 17.08
C GLY A 122 -1.52 9.59 18.54
N PRO A 123 -1.31 10.54 19.44
CA PRO A 123 -1.04 10.28 20.87
C PRO A 123 -2.12 9.46 21.58
N ASP A 124 -3.38 9.64 21.20
CA ASP A 124 -4.53 8.93 21.75
C ASP A 124 -4.88 7.67 20.92
N GLY A 125 -4.09 7.35 19.91
CA GLY A 125 -4.28 6.21 19.03
C GLY A 125 -3.84 4.89 19.65
N GLN A 126 -4.04 3.81 18.89
CA GLN A 126 -3.79 2.45 19.38
C GLN A 126 -2.34 1.96 19.19
N PHE A 127 -1.48 2.76 18.57
CA PHE A 127 -0.10 2.38 18.26
C PHE A 127 0.92 3.12 19.12
N ASP A 128 1.89 2.39 19.66
CA ASP A 128 3.01 2.95 20.42
C ASP A 128 4.10 3.45 19.46
N LEU A 129 4.01 4.73 19.06
CA LEU A 129 4.95 5.38 18.15
C LEU A 129 4.97 6.90 18.43
N ASN A 130 5.92 7.63 17.84
CA ASN A 130 5.87 9.09 17.82
C ASN A 130 5.15 9.55 16.55
N PHE A 131 4.14 10.41 16.71
CA PHE A 131 3.38 10.94 15.58
C PHE A 131 3.55 12.45 15.48
N ILE A 132 3.82 12.93 14.27
CA ILE A 132 3.95 14.37 13.95
C ILE A 132 3.04 14.66 12.76
N ARG A 133 2.01 15.48 12.99
CA ARG A 133 1.21 16.06 11.91
C ARG A 133 1.77 17.42 11.53
N VAL A 134 2.15 17.58 10.27
CA VAL A 134 2.61 18.85 9.71
C VAL A 134 1.47 19.45 8.91
N ASN A 135 0.90 20.56 9.39
CA ASN A 135 -0.06 21.32 8.59
C ASN A 135 0.70 22.18 7.58
N ALA A 136 0.66 21.80 6.32
CA ALA A 136 1.33 22.46 5.21
C ALA A 136 0.35 23.02 4.17
N GLN A 137 -0.95 23.07 4.47
CA GLN A 137 -2.02 23.42 3.54
C GLN A 137 -1.76 24.75 2.84
N GLU A 138 -1.45 25.81 3.57
CA GLU A 138 -1.20 27.13 3.00
C GLU A 138 -0.01 27.15 2.04
N ARG A 139 1.06 26.39 2.34
CA ARG A 139 2.23 26.29 1.47
C ARG A 139 1.89 25.66 0.13
N TYR A 140 1.14 24.54 0.17
CA TYR A 140 0.70 23.85 -1.05
C TYR A 140 -0.29 24.69 -1.85
N TYR A 141 -1.25 25.34 -1.19
CA TYR A 141 -2.22 26.19 -1.87
C TYR A 141 -1.55 27.39 -2.57
N ALA A 142 -0.57 28.02 -1.92
CA ALA A 142 0.19 29.12 -2.53
C ALA A 142 0.93 28.68 -3.80
N LYS A 143 1.57 27.51 -3.79
CA LYS A 143 2.29 26.96 -4.95
C LYS A 143 1.38 26.47 -6.07
N LEU A 144 0.18 26.01 -5.72
CA LEU A 144 -0.79 25.51 -6.68
C LEU A 144 -1.70 26.59 -7.25
N ALA A 145 -1.63 27.82 -6.75
CA ALA A 145 -2.46 28.93 -7.21
C ALA A 145 -2.30 29.17 -8.70
N GLY A 146 -3.40 29.10 -9.47
CA GLY A 146 -3.41 29.30 -10.93
C GLY A 146 -2.93 28.10 -11.74
N VAL A 147 -2.47 27.01 -11.12
CA VAL A 147 -2.04 25.79 -11.83
C VAL A 147 -3.26 24.94 -12.12
N THR A 148 -3.59 24.74 -13.39
CA THR A 148 -4.75 23.94 -13.84
C THR A 148 -4.35 22.57 -14.39
N GLU A 149 -3.14 22.45 -14.93
CA GLU A 149 -2.65 21.24 -15.59
C GLU A 149 -2.31 20.15 -14.54
N PRO A 150 -2.91 18.94 -14.63
CA PRO A 150 -2.78 17.90 -13.62
C PRO A 150 -1.34 17.43 -13.35
N GLU A 151 -0.54 17.29 -14.40
CA GLU A 151 0.85 16.83 -14.27
C GLU A 151 1.75 17.87 -13.59
N GLN A 152 1.50 19.15 -13.83
CA GLN A 152 2.20 20.23 -13.12
C GLN A 152 1.83 20.23 -11.63
N LYS A 153 0.55 20.03 -11.29
CA LYS A 153 0.12 19.90 -9.90
C LYS A 153 0.86 18.75 -9.20
N ARG A 154 0.91 17.60 -9.85
CA ARG A 154 1.60 16.41 -9.32
C ARG A 154 3.09 16.66 -9.04
N LYS A 155 3.78 17.35 -9.96
CA LYS A 155 5.19 17.72 -9.80
C LYS A 155 5.40 18.65 -8.62
N ILE A 156 4.61 19.74 -8.54
CA ILE A 156 4.68 20.72 -7.45
C ILE A 156 4.46 20.05 -6.09
N ILE A 157 3.47 19.14 -6.00
CA ILE A 157 3.17 18.43 -4.75
C ILE A 157 4.33 17.50 -4.36
N GLY A 158 4.96 16.88 -5.32
CA GLY A 158 6.07 15.95 -5.07
C GLY A 158 7.41 16.63 -4.74
N GLU A 159 7.59 17.88 -5.19
CA GLU A 159 8.81 18.67 -4.93
C GLU A 159 8.77 19.37 -3.55
N GLU A 160 7.57 19.69 -3.00
CA GLU A 160 7.38 20.33 -1.71
C GLU A 160 7.51 19.36 -0.55
#